data_69d08bff63b152199e5deff4d950ca94
#
_entry.id   69d08bff63b152199e5deff4d950ca94
#
_cell.length_a   1.000
_cell.length_b   1.000
_cell.length_c   1.000
_cell.angle_alpha   90.00
_cell.angle_beta   90.00
_cell.angle_gamma   90.00
#
_symmetry.space_group_name_H-M   'P 1'
#
loop_
_entity.id
_entity.type
_entity.pdbx_description
1 polymer ?
#
loop_
_entity_poly.entity_id
_entity_poly.type
_entity_poly.pdbx_seq_one_letter_code
_entity_poly.pdbx_strand_id
1 'polypeptide(L)'
;MIRSWGLFILATSCLIIMLFMVTNNSQKIPSLESLNGQWIGKHKNYEIILAIKKDSKCSLELRIAPSNKVEKFNGDCSIDSTKKPYSFIMTNIIELNTSLYSLVASKNNNIIHMSDFSTKWRLHPVTLTHENTIIFKRYI
;
A
#
# COMPACT_ATOMS: atom_id res chain seq x y z
N MET A 1 -47.60 10.50 26.50
CA MET A 1 -47.01 11.30 25.39
C MET A 1 -45.49 11.53 25.49
N ILE A 2 -44.90 11.54 26.68
CA ILE A 2 -43.45 11.80 26.87
C ILE A 2 -42.56 10.58 26.53
N ARG A 3 -43.12 9.35 26.56
CA ARG A 3 -42.34 8.12 26.27
C ARG A 3 -41.97 7.87 24.81
N SER A 4 -42.70 8.45 23.84
CA SER A 4 -42.42 8.24 22.42
C SER A 4 -41.30 9.13 21.87
N TRP A 5 -41.07 10.30 22.44
CA TRP A 5 -40.05 11.24 22.02
C TRP A 5 -38.62 10.77 22.38
N GLY A 6 -38.47 10.08 23.50
CA GLY A 6 -37.18 9.51 23.91
C GLY A 6 -36.69 8.41 22.95
N LEU A 7 -37.61 7.59 22.44
CA LEU A 7 -37.30 6.55 21.45
C LEU A 7 -36.90 7.12 20.08
N PHE A 8 -37.55 8.22 19.66
CA PHE A 8 -37.16 8.90 18.39
C PHE A 8 -35.79 9.54 18.48
N ILE A 9 -35.42 10.17 19.58
CA ILE A 9 -34.10 10.78 19.78
C ILE A 9 -33.00 9.73 19.80
N LEU A 10 -33.24 8.57 20.45
CA LEU A 10 -32.28 7.45 20.47
C LEU A 10 -32.11 6.82 19.08
N ALA A 11 -33.18 6.64 18.32
CA ALA A 11 -33.11 6.07 16.97
C ALA A 11 -32.37 6.99 15.99
N THR A 12 -32.61 8.32 16.06
CA THR A 12 -31.91 9.29 15.19
C THR A 12 -30.42 9.43 15.56
N SER A 13 -30.06 9.36 16.85
CA SER A 13 -28.65 9.41 17.27
C SER A 13 -27.88 8.16 16.82
N CYS A 14 -28.46 6.97 16.90
CA CYS A 14 -27.86 5.74 16.38
C CYS A 14 -27.66 5.80 14.84
N LEU A 15 -28.62 6.37 14.12
CA LEU A 15 -28.53 6.48 12.65
C LEU A 15 -27.41 7.44 12.24
N ILE A 16 -27.23 8.55 12.95
CA ILE A 16 -26.16 9.52 12.72
C ILE A 16 -24.80 8.90 13.05
N ILE A 17 -24.67 8.13 14.10
CA ILE A 17 -23.43 7.44 14.47
C ILE A 17 -23.09 6.37 13.42
N MET A 18 -24.07 5.60 12.93
CA MET A 18 -23.86 4.65 11.85
C MET A 18 -23.44 5.33 10.53
N LEU A 19 -24.04 6.45 10.17
CA LEU A 19 -23.62 7.24 9.02
C LEU A 19 -22.20 7.79 9.17
N PHE A 20 -21.80 8.24 10.35
CA PHE A 20 -20.43 8.68 10.64
C PHE A 20 -19.41 7.54 10.55
N MET A 21 -19.78 6.33 10.99
CA MET A 21 -18.91 5.14 10.89
C MET A 21 -18.72 4.69 9.44
N VAL A 22 -19.73 4.80 8.59
CA VAL A 22 -19.66 4.43 7.17
C VAL A 22 -18.83 5.43 6.36
N THR A 23 -18.85 6.73 6.70
CA THR A 23 -18.09 7.76 5.99
C THR A 23 -16.59 7.77 6.34
N ASN A 24 -16.20 7.23 7.48
CA ASN A 24 -14.79 7.20 7.91
C ASN A 24 -13.99 6.00 7.35
N ASN A 25 -14.61 5.08 6.64
CA ASN A 25 -13.96 3.90 6.05
C ASN A 25 -13.63 4.04 4.56
N SER A 26 -13.61 5.25 4.00
CA SER A 26 -13.10 5.44 2.64
C SER A 26 -11.58 5.24 2.66
N GLN A 27 -11.13 4.04 2.32
CA GLN A 27 -9.72 3.78 2.07
C GLN A 27 -9.23 4.79 1.02
N LYS A 28 -8.33 5.67 1.43
CA LYS A 28 -7.73 6.66 0.55
C LYS A 28 -7.06 5.96 -0.62
N ILE A 29 -7.40 6.35 -1.83
CA ILE A 29 -6.75 5.84 -3.04
C ILE A 29 -5.28 6.21 -2.96
N PRO A 30 -4.34 5.25 -2.99
CA PRO A 30 -2.93 5.57 -3.00
C PRO A 30 -2.56 6.29 -4.30
N SER A 31 -1.83 7.37 -4.19
CA SER A 31 -1.21 8.08 -5.31
C SER A 31 0.29 8.13 -5.09
N LEU A 32 1.09 8.26 -6.15
CA LEU A 32 2.54 8.40 -6.00
C LEU A 32 2.91 9.60 -5.13
N GLU A 33 2.16 10.68 -5.22
CA GLU A 33 2.36 11.87 -4.39
C GLU A 33 2.15 11.56 -2.90
N SER A 34 1.10 10.80 -2.57
CA SER A 34 0.83 10.39 -1.18
C SER A 34 1.86 9.37 -0.67
N LEU A 35 2.48 8.61 -1.57
CA LEU A 35 3.49 7.61 -1.25
C LEU A 35 4.93 8.16 -1.32
N ASN A 36 5.12 9.42 -1.67
CA ASN A 36 6.44 10.04 -1.69
C ASN A 36 7.14 9.88 -0.33
N GLY A 37 8.39 9.48 -0.36
CA GLY A 37 9.21 9.23 0.82
C GLY A 37 9.86 7.85 0.83
N GLN A 38 10.36 7.47 1.99
CA GLN A 38 11.03 6.19 2.19
C GLN A 38 10.18 5.27 3.06
N TRP A 39 10.11 4.01 2.66
CA TRP A 39 9.30 2.98 3.29
C TRP A 39 10.15 1.75 3.57
N ILE A 40 9.99 1.18 4.76
CA ILE A 40 10.72 -0.01 5.19
C ILE A 40 9.72 -1.12 5.48
N GLY A 41 9.92 -2.27 4.85
CA GLY A 41 9.16 -3.49 5.08
C GLY A 41 10.09 -4.67 5.36
N LYS A 42 9.53 -5.69 6.00
CA LYS A 42 10.24 -6.96 6.22
C LYS A 42 9.37 -8.10 5.71
N HIS A 43 9.97 -8.99 4.98
CA HIS A 43 9.31 -10.19 4.49
C HIS A 43 10.29 -11.38 4.49
N LYS A 44 9.96 -12.42 5.26
CA LYS A 44 10.87 -13.56 5.49
C LYS A 44 12.22 -13.08 6.04
N ASN A 45 13.30 -13.34 5.32
CA ASN A 45 14.66 -12.92 5.66
C ASN A 45 15.12 -11.67 4.90
N TYR A 46 14.21 -10.98 4.23
CA TYR A 46 14.49 -9.74 3.50
C TYR A 46 14.02 -8.52 4.29
N GLU A 47 14.86 -7.50 4.37
CA GLU A 47 14.45 -6.15 4.64
C GLU A 47 14.37 -5.41 3.31
N ILE A 48 13.26 -4.73 3.07
CA ILE A 48 12.97 -4.07 1.81
C ILE A 48 12.84 -2.59 2.07
N ILE A 49 13.63 -1.79 1.37
CA ILE A 49 13.54 -0.33 1.44
C ILE A 49 13.06 0.17 0.09
N LEU A 50 11.88 0.78 0.08
CA LEU A 50 11.29 1.40 -1.10
C LEU A 50 11.34 2.91 -0.93
N ALA A 51 12.03 3.61 -1.82
CA ALA A 51 12.06 5.07 -1.85
C ALA A 51 11.35 5.57 -3.11
N ILE A 52 10.36 6.45 -2.92
CA ILE A 52 9.58 7.07 -3.99
C ILE A 52 9.83 8.57 -3.95
N LYS A 53 10.23 9.15 -5.08
CA LYS A 53 10.50 10.58 -5.24
C LYS A 53 9.33 11.28 -5.94
N LYS A 54 9.25 12.59 -5.80
CA LYS A 54 8.19 13.42 -6.40
C LYS A 54 8.16 13.40 -7.93
N ASP A 55 9.29 13.11 -8.57
CA ASP A 55 9.43 13.00 -10.02
C ASP A 55 9.10 11.62 -10.58
N SER A 56 8.40 10.79 -9.82
CA SER A 56 8.06 9.40 -10.14
C SER A 56 9.27 8.47 -10.26
N LYS A 57 10.46 8.89 -9.85
CA LYS A 57 11.62 8.01 -9.71
C LYS A 57 11.52 7.22 -8.43
N CYS A 58 11.94 5.98 -8.46
CA CYS A 58 11.98 5.15 -7.27
C CYS A 58 13.20 4.24 -7.23
N SER A 59 13.49 3.78 -6.04
CA SER A 59 14.50 2.74 -5.80
C SER A 59 13.95 1.69 -4.85
N LEU A 60 14.31 0.45 -5.13
CA LEU A 60 13.99 -0.71 -4.31
C LEU A 60 15.33 -1.33 -3.87
N GLU A 61 15.55 -1.41 -2.57
CA GLU A 61 16.75 -2.01 -1.99
C GLU A 61 16.33 -3.25 -1.18
N LEU A 62 16.93 -4.38 -1.50
CA LEU A 62 16.73 -5.64 -0.80
C LEU A 62 17.99 -5.95 0.01
N ARG A 63 17.82 -6.10 1.31
CA ARG A 63 18.87 -6.56 2.24
C ARG A 63 18.55 -7.95 2.71
N ILE A 64 19.45 -8.87 2.46
CA ILE A 64 19.27 -10.31 2.70
C ILE A 64 20.04 -10.71 3.96
N ALA A 65 19.32 -11.11 5.01
CA ALA A 65 19.93 -11.67 6.21
C ALA A 65 20.20 -13.18 6.02
N PRO A 66 21.26 -13.76 6.59
CA PRO A 66 22.31 -13.14 7.43
C PRO A 66 23.50 -12.61 6.62
N SER A 67 23.54 -12.79 5.29
CA SER A 67 24.70 -12.48 4.44
C SER A 67 25.00 -10.98 4.32
N ASN A 68 24.04 -10.11 4.72
CA ASN A 68 24.08 -8.66 4.49
C ASN A 68 24.26 -8.28 3.01
N LYS A 69 23.93 -9.18 2.08
CA LYS A 69 23.93 -8.88 0.66
C LYS A 69 22.87 -7.82 0.39
N VAL A 70 23.25 -6.79 -0.35
CA VAL A 70 22.39 -5.70 -0.75
C VAL A 70 22.21 -5.72 -2.26
N GLU A 71 20.96 -5.78 -2.72
CA GLU A 71 20.60 -5.62 -4.12
C GLU A 71 19.77 -4.34 -4.26
N LYS A 72 20.11 -3.49 -5.21
CA LYS A 72 19.43 -2.22 -5.42
C LYS A 72 18.99 -2.08 -6.88
N PHE A 73 17.73 -1.69 -7.04
CA PHE A 73 17.10 -1.46 -8.32
C PHE A 73 16.60 -0.03 -8.38
N ASN A 74 16.82 0.64 -9.51
CA ASN A 74 16.35 2.01 -9.74
C ASN A 74 15.47 2.03 -10.99
N GLY A 75 14.40 2.83 -10.95
CA GLY A 75 13.49 2.91 -12.08
C GLY A 75 12.44 4.01 -11.93
N ASP A 76 11.41 3.92 -12.74
CA ASP A 76 10.25 4.79 -12.71
C ASP A 76 9.08 4.07 -12.09
N CYS A 77 8.31 4.75 -11.23
CA CYS A 77 7.14 4.18 -10.58
C CYS A 77 5.84 4.76 -11.14
N SER A 78 4.82 3.92 -11.16
CA SER A 78 3.45 4.31 -11.42
C SER A 78 2.48 3.52 -10.54
N ILE A 79 1.26 4.05 -10.37
CA ILE A 79 0.15 3.35 -9.72
C ILE A 79 -1.00 3.29 -10.70
N ASP A 80 -1.49 2.08 -10.94
CA ASP A 80 -2.76 1.86 -11.63
C ASP A 80 -3.87 1.74 -10.59
N SER A 81 -4.70 2.77 -10.53
CA SER A 81 -5.85 2.85 -9.62
C SER A 81 -7.19 2.56 -10.30
N THR A 82 -7.19 2.04 -11.51
CA THR A 82 -8.42 1.75 -12.28
C THR A 82 -9.20 0.58 -11.71
N LYS A 83 -8.52 -0.37 -11.04
CA LYS A 83 -9.11 -1.56 -10.42
C LYS A 83 -8.57 -1.75 -9.01
N LYS A 84 -9.41 -2.25 -8.10
CA LYS A 84 -9.00 -2.70 -6.77
C LYS A 84 -8.72 -4.21 -6.80
N PRO A 85 -7.66 -4.68 -6.12
CA PRO A 85 -6.60 -3.89 -5.48
C PRO A 85 -5.76 -3.12 -6.51
N TYR A 86 -5.22 -1.97 -6.10
CA TYR A 86 -4.42 -1.11 -6.97
C TYR A 86 -3.06 -1.74 -7.26
N SER A 87 -2.51 -1.48 -8.45
CA SER A 87 -1.21 -2.00 -8.85
C SER A 87 -0.12 -0.94 -8.74
N PHE A 88 0.99 -1.30 -8.12
CA PHE A 88 2.24 -0.54 -8.15
C PHE A 88 3.15 -1.16 -9.21
N ILE A 89 3.66 -0.34 -10.11
CA ILE A 89 4.47 -0.79 -11.23
C ILE A 89 5.79 0.00 -11.23
N MET A 90 6.90 -0.72 -11.28
CA MET A 90 8.22 -0.14 -11.43
C MET A 90 8.79 -0.55 -12.80
N THR A 91 9.10 0.43 -13.63
CA THR A 91 9.58 0.26 -15.02
C THR A 91 10.98 0.84 -15.19
N ASN A 92 11.55 0.64 -16.38
CA ASN A 92 12.87 1.17 -16.73
C ASN A 92 13.98 0.78 -15.74
N ILE A 93 13.91 -0.45 -15.23
CA ILE A 93 14.88 -0.99 -14.28
C ILE A 93 16.04 -1.59 -15.09
N ILE A 94 17.14 -0.85 -15.18
CA ILE A 94 18.32 -1.27 -15.97
C ILE A 94 18.91 -2.55 -15.41
N GLU A 95 18.99 -2.68 -14.11
CA GLU A 95 19.62 -3.81 -13.40
C GLU A 95 18.89 -5.14 -13.64
N LEU A 96 17.58 -5.09 -13.92
CA LEU A 96 16.75 -6.28 -14.19
C LEU A 96 16.39 -6.47 -15.66
N ASN A 97 16.49 -5.42 -16.46
CA ASN A 97 15.99 -5.37 -17.84
C ASN A 97 14.52 -5.83 -17.97
N THR A 98 13.72 -5.60 -16.94
CA THR A 98 12.30 -5.93 -16.87
C THR A 98 11.59 -5.01 -15.87
N SER A 99 10.27 -5.07 -15.84
CA SER A 99 9.45 -4.33 -14.86
C SER A 99 9.17 -5.18 -13.63
N LEU A 100 8.86 -4.52 -12.53
CA LEU A 100 8.35 -5.14 -11.30
C LEU A 100 6.91 -4.72 -11.06
N TYR A 101 6.10 -5.66 -10.63
CA TYR A 101 4.67 -5.50 -10.36
C TYR A 101 4.37 -5.92 -8.93
N SER A 102 3.54 -5.14 -8.25
CA SER A 102 3.04 -5.44 -6.92
C SER A 102 1.64 -4.86 -6.76
N LEU A 103 0.85 -5.40 -5.87
CA LEU A 103 -0.37 -4.76 -5.41
C LEU A 103 -0.04 -3.76 -4.31
N VAL A 104 -0.82 -2.70 -4.19
CA VAL A 104 -0.66 -1.69 -3.14
C VAL A 104 -2.01 -1.28 -2.55
N ALA A 105 -2.06 -1.20 -1.23
CA ALA A 105 -3.18 -0.65 -0.47
C ALA A 105 -2.65 0.26 0.64
N SER A 106 -3.15 1.48 0.70
CA SER A 106 -2.82 2.41 1.77
C SER A 106 -3.73 2.16 2.96
N LYS A 107 -3.16 1.87 4.12
CA LYS A 107 -3.92 1.77 5.36
C LYS A 107 -4.07 3.14 6.03
N ASN A 108 -2.99 3.91 6.03
CA ASN A 108 -2.94 5.30 6.51
C ASN A 108 -1.69 5.99 5.93
N ASN A 109 -1.40 7.20 6.35
CA ASN A 109 -0.26 7.98 5.82
C ASN A 109 1.12 7.36 6.13
N ASN A 110 1.21 6.43 7.07
CA ASN A 110 2.46 5.85 7.56
C ASN A 110 2.57 4.35 7.34
N ILE A 111 1.50 3.69 6.87
CA ILE A 111 1.46 2.25 6.65
C ILE A 111 0.84 1.96 5.29
N ILE A 112 1.56 1.21 4.47
CA ILE A 112 1.06 0.63 3.23
C ILE A 112 1.27 -0.89 3.23
N HIS A 113 0.36 -1.58 2.60
CA HIS A 113 0.44 -3.01 2.35
C HIS A 113 0.75 -3.21 0.87
N MET A 114 1.75 -4.02 0.57
CA MET A 114 2.09 -4.39 -0.80
C MET A 114 2.20 -5.90 -0.90
N SER A 115 1.90 -6.44 -2.07
CA SER A 115 2.19 -7.85 -2.34
C SER A 115 3.67 -8.06 -2.65
N ASP A 116 4.10 -9.32 -2.69
CA ASP A 116 5.40 -9.68 -3.24
C ASP A 116 5.58 -9.08 -4.64
N PHE A 117 6.79 -8.62 -4.93
CA PHE A 117 7.13 -8.11 -6.25
C PHE A 117 7.32 -9.26 -7.25
N SER A 118 6.76 -9.10 -8.44
CA SER A 118 6.88 -10.07 -9.54
C SER A 118 7.44 -9.39 -10.79
N THR A 119 8.31 -10.08 -11.50
CA THR A 119 8.81 -9.65 -12.81
C THR A 119 7.85 -9.97 -13.95
N LYS A 120 6.81 -10.75 -13.69
CA LYS A 120 5.83 -11.17 -14.70
C LYS A 120 4.44 -10.69 -14.33
N TRP A 121 3.86 -9.86 -15.18
CA TRP A 121 2.50 -9.35 -14.99
C TRP A 121 1.46 -10.44 -14.73
N ARG A 122 1.53 -11.53 -15.47
CA ARG A 122 0.56 -12.64 -15.35
C ARG A 122 0.70 -13.46 -14.08
N LEU A 123 1.84 -13.36 -13.40
CA LEU A 123 2.14 -14.13 -12.18
C LEU A 123 2.15 -13.26 -10.92
N HIS A 124 1.86 -11.95 -11.04
CA HIS A 124 1.73 -11.12 -9.84
C HIS A 124 0.44 -11.50 -9.09
N PRO A 125 0.41 -11.37 -7.77
CA PRO A 125 -0.79 -11.63 -7.00
C PRO A 125 -1.96 -10.75 -7.46
N VAL A 126 -3.17 -11.30 -7.47
CA VAL A 126 -4.39 -10.55 -7.81
C VAL A 126 -5.12 -10.04 -6.57
N THR A 127 -4.74 -10.52 -5.39
CA THR A 127 -5.28 -10.10 -4.09
C THR A 127 -4.17 -10.04 -3.06
N LEU A 128 -4.36 -9.16 -2.05
CA LEU A 128 -3.51 -9.13 -0.87
C LEU A 128 -4.00 -10.20 0.12
N THR A 129 -3.13 -11.16 0.43
CA THR A 129 -3.36 -12.19 1.44
C THR A 129 -2.37 -12.04 2.57
N HIS A 130 -2.62 -12.67 3.71
CA HIS A 130 -1.67 -12.65 4.83
C HIS A 130 -0.28 -13.20 4.46
N GLU A 131 -0.23 -14.17 3.57
CA GLU A 131 1.02 -14.84 3.17
C GLU A 131 1.86 -14.03 2.18
N ASN A 132 1.22 -13.23 1.30
CA ASN A 132 1.90 -12.47 0.26
C ASN A 132 2.00 -10.96 0.55
N THR A 133 1.55 -10.54 1.74
CA THR A 133 1.52 -9.11 2.07
C THR A 133 2.75 -8.70 2.86
N ILE A 134 3.43 -7.68 2.36
CA ILE A 134 4.53 -6.98 3.03
C ILE A 134 3.95 -5.70 3.61
N ILE A 135 4.14 -5.50 4.91
CA ILE A 135 3.74 -4.27 5.58
C ILE A 135 4.91 -3.31 5.59
N PHE A 136 4.76 -2.22 4.85
CA PHE A 136 5.73 -1.14 4.83
C PHE A 136 5.32 -0.04 5.79
N LYS A 137 6.29 0.45 6.55
CA LYS A 137 6.15 1.61 7.43
C LYS A 137 6.98 2.75 6.87
N ARG A 138 6.43 3.97 6.94
CA ARG A 138 7.16 5.17 6.54
C ARG A 138 8.35 5.38 7.45
N TYR A 139 9.51 5.60 6.84
CA TYR A 139 10.71 6.03 7.56
C TYR A 139 10.64 7.55 7.73
N ILE A 140 10.68 8.00 8.97
CA ILE A 140 10.60 9.42 9.36
C ILE A 140 11.98 9.88 9.80
#